data_ed6c72481e6f3f3b7fb08cd83779f20a
#
_entry.id   ed6c72481e6f3f3b7fb08cd83779f20a
#
_cell.length_a   1.000
_cell.length_b   1.000
_cell.length_c   1.000
_cell.angle_alpha   90.00
_cell.angle_beta   90.00
_cell.angle_gamma   90.00
#
_symmetry.space_group_name_H-M   'P 1'
#
loop_
_entity.id
_entity.type
_entity.pdbx_description
1 polymer ?
#
loop_
_entity_poly.entity_id
_entity_poly.type
_entity_poly.pdbx_seq_one_letter_code
_entity_poly.pdbx_strand_id
1 'polypeptide(L)'
;GRGQDHEARVVIELDDSFNGATRSVTLRVPEVDDEGVRRERMRELQIRIPKGIRAGQKIRLAGQGGPGFGGGQAGDLLLEVEFAPNRIYRPEGRDLHVTLPVTPWEAALGATVKAPTPGGIVEVSVPEGTQPGRKLRLKGRGIPGDPAGDAYLTIEIVTPPADTPRAREIYESMAREMPFDPRRALGV
;
A
#
# COMPACT_ATOMS: atom_id res chain seq x y z
N GLY A 1 6.17 22.11 -35.49
CA GLY A 1 5.19 21.23 -34.83
C GLY A 1 5.59 20.89 -33.40
N ARG A 2 4.59 20.57 -32.60
CA ARG A 2 4.79 20.15 -31.23
C ARG A 2 5.49 18.77 -31.18
N GLY A 3 6.44 18.59 -30.25
CA GLY A 3 7.10 17.34 -30.04
C GLY A 3 6.15 16.27 -29.49
N GLN A 4 6.59 15.03 -29.52
CA GLN A 4 5.81 13.91 -29.00
C GLN A 4 5.85 13.85 -27.47
N ASP A 5 4.74 13.42 -26.88
CA ASP A 5 4.73 13.07 -25.48
C ASP A 5 5.42 11.71 -25.29
N HIS A 6 6.16 11.59 -24.20
CA HIS A 6 6.77 10.33 -23.81
C HIS A 6 6.13 9.82 -22.53
N GLU A 7 6.17 8.51 -22.33
CA GLU A 7 5.66 7.88 -21.12
C GLU A 7 6.77 7.08 -20.45
N ALA A 8 6.76 7.09 -19.13
CA ALA A 8 7.63 6.29 -18.30
C ALA A 8 6.90 5.95 -16.99
N ARG A 9 7.49 5.09 -16.18
CA ARG A 9 6.96 4.74 -14.86
C ARG A 9 7.83 5.32 -13.78
N VAL A 10 7.21 5.70 -12.68
CA VAL A 10 7.90 6.17 -11.49
C VAL A 10 7.41 5.40 -10.28
N VAL A 11 8.35 4.90 -9.48
CA VAL A 11 8.05 4.21 -8.22
C VAL A 11 8.19 5.23 -7.09
N ILE A 12 7.13 5.39 -6.31
CA ILE A 12 7.10 6.30 -5.17
C ILE A 12 6.76 5.54 -3.90
N GLU A 13 7.05 6.15 -2.76
CA GLU A 13 6.64 5.63 -1.47
C GLU A 13 5.19 6.05 -1.17
N LEU A 14 4.48 5.21 -0.41
CA LEU A 14 3.11 5.54 0.00
C LEU A 14 3.04 6.85 0.79
N ASP A 15 4.04 7.11 1.64
CA ASP A 15 4.14 8.34 2.42
C ASP A 15 4.16 9.59 1.53
N ASP A 16 4.77 9.50 0.35
CA ASP A 16 4.83 10.61 -0.60
C ASP A 16 3.43 10.97 -1.11
N SER A 17 2.59 9.97 -1.35
CA SER A 17 1.19 10.20 -1.71
C SER A 17 0.39 10.72 -0.53
N PHE A 18 0.65 10.21 0.65
CA PHE A 18 -0.11 10.59 1.83
C PHE A 18 0.12 12.03 2.26
N ASN A 19 1.33 12.52 2.11
CA ASN A 19 1.74 13.87 2.52
C ASN A 19 1.92 14.85 1.36
N GLY A 20 2.09 14.34 0.14
CA GLY A 20 2.66 15.11 -0.95
C GLY A 20 4.17 15.24 -0.77
N ALA A 21 4.92 15.31 -1.84
CA ALA A 21 6.38 15.40 -1.78
C ALA A 21 6.95 15.98 -3.07
N THR A 22 8.15 16.53 -2.96
CA THR A 22 9.00 16.85 -4.12
C THR A 22 10.20 15.92 -4.04
N ARG A 23 10.48 15.18 -5.14
CA ARG A 23 11.55 14.20 -5.19
C ARG A 23 12.39 14.39 -6.43
N SER A 24 13.69 14.14 -6.30
CA SER A 24 14.60 13.94 -7.42
C SER A 24 14.60 12.45 -7.73
N VAL A 25 14.27 12.09 -8.97
CA VAL A 25 14.23 10.70 -9.41
C VAL A 25 15.07 10.52 -10.65
N THR A 26 15.72 9.36 -10.79
CA THR A 26 16.47 8.99 -11.98
C THR A 26 15.69 7.91 -12.71
N LEU A 27 15.29 8.22 -13.94
CA LEU A 27 14.41 7.38 -14.73
C LEU A 27 15.04 7.05 -16.08
N ARG A 28 14.68 5.88 -16.62
CA ARG A 28 14.92 5.55 -18.02
C ARG A 28 13.79 6.11 -18.85
N VAL A 29 14.11 7.02 -19.74
CA VAL A 29 13.13 7.68 -20.60
C VAL A 29 13.40 7.33 -22.05
N PRO A 30 12.38 6.93 -22.84
CA PRO A 30 12.55 6.72 -24.26
C PRO A 30 13.02 7.99 -24.95
N GLU A 31 13.97 7.87 -25.84
CA GLU A 31 14.49 8.97 -26.65
C GLU A 31 14.70 8.46 -28.07
N VAL A 32 14.38 9.31 -29.07
CA VAL A 32 14.66 9.05 -30.47
C VAL A 32 15.80 9.96 -30.85
N ASP A 33 16.91 9.35 -31.35
CA ASP A 33 18.06 10.13 -31.80
C ASP A 33 17.82 10.77 -33.18
N ASP A 34 18.80 11.54 -33.64
CA ASP A 34 18.72 12.23 -34.91
C ASP A 34 18.58 11.32 -36.14
N GLU A 35 18.96 10.04 -35.96
CA GLU A 35 18.86 9.00 -36.99
C GLU A 35 17.54 8.21 -36.93
N GLY A 36 16.63 8.58 -36.01
CA GLY A 36 15.34 7.90 -35.81
C GLY A 36 15.44 6.62 -34.99
N VAL A 37 16.58 6.32 -34.38
CA VAL A 37 16.78 5.13 -33.57
C VAL A 37 16.26 5.36 -32.15
N ARG A 38 15.41 4.45 -31.67
CA ARG A 38 14.93 4.47 -30.28
C ARG A 38 16.04 4.02 -29.34
N ARG A 39 16.26 4.83 -28.33
CA ARG A 39 17.19 4.54 -27.23
C ARG A 39 16.52 4.87 -25.90
N GLU A 40 17.04 4.32 -24.83
CA GLU A 40 16.68 4.71 -23.47
C GLU A 40 17.81 5.57 -22.91
N ARG A 41 17.44 6.69 -22.31
CA ARG A 41 18.36 7.60 -21.65
C ARG A 41 18.01 7.71 -20.18
N MET A 42 19.03 7.63 -19.33
CA MET A 42 18.87 7.92 -17.90
C MET A 42 18.77 9.43 -17.74
N ARG A 43 17.71 9.87 -17.07
CA ARG A 43 17.49 11.28 -16.77
C ARG A 43 17.18 11.46 -15.29
N GLU A 44 17.82 12.45 -14.69
CA GLU A 44 17.48 12.91 -13.36
C GLU A 44 16.46 14.04 -13.46
N LEU A 45 15.33 13.87 -12.81
CA LEU A 45 14.20 14.79 -12.90
C LEU A 45 13.69 15.12 -11.50
N GLN A 46 13.34 16.39 -11.30
CA GLN A 46 12.59 16.84 -10.14
C GLN A 46 11.11 16.62 -10.42
N ILE A 47 10.44 15.88 -9.54
CA ILE A 47 9.00 15.66 -9.66
C ILE A 47 8.27 16.14 -8.41
N ARG A 48 7.10 16.70 -8.64
CA ARG A 48 6.17 17.04 -7.57
C ARG A 48 5.10 15.97 -7.51
N ILE A 49 5.06 15.24 -6.38
CA ILE A 49 4.10 14.18 -6.13
C ILE A 49 2.90 14.80 -5.43
N PRO A 50 1.72 14.86 -6.07
CA PRO A 50 0.54 15.43 -5.43
C PRO A 50 0.05 14.57 -4.29
N LYS A 51 -0.40 15.21 -3.22
CA LYS A 51 -1.09 14.52 -2.13
C LYS A 51 -2.31 13.78 -2.67
N GLY A 52 -2.44 12.50 -2.32
CA GLY A 52 -3.56 11.68 -2.72
C GLY A 52 -3.40 10.98 -4.06
N ILE A 53 -2.25 11.06 -4.70
CA ILE A 53 -2.02 10.33 -5.95
C ILE A 53 -2.11 8.83 -5.72
N ARG A 54 -2.66 8.12 -6.70
CA ARG A 54 -2.88 6.66 -6.63
C ARG A 54 -2.07 5.96 -7.72
N ALA A 55 -1.83 4.70 -7.52
CA ALA A 55 -1.20 3.86 -8.53
C ALA A 55 -2.00 3.90 -9.84
N GLY A 56 -1.30 3.98 -10.96
CA GLY A 56 -1.89 4.08 -12.28
C GLY A 56 -2.19 5.50 -12.73
N GLN A 57 -2.22 6.47 -11.83
CA GLN A 57 -2.34 7.88 -12.21
C GLN A 57 -1.01 8.39 -12.75
N LYS A 58 -1.08 9.47 -13.50
CA LYS A 58 0.09 10.03 -14.19
C LYS A 58 0.45 11.40 -13.66
N ILE A 59 1.75 11.64 -13.53
CA ILE A 59 2.32 12.96 -13.26
C ILE A 59 2.82 13.51 -14.57
N ARG A 60 2.38 14.71 -14.95
CA ARG A 60 2.80 15.38 -16.17
C ARG A 60 3.99 16.29 -15.88
N LEU A 61 5.07 16.10 -16.63
CA LEU A 61 6.21 17.00 -16.64
C LEU A 61 6.20 17.77 -17.97
N ALA A 62 5.71 18.99 -17.92
CA ALA A 62 5.56 19.83 -19.11
C ALA A 62 6.90 20.09 -19.79
N GLY A 63 6.94 19.96 -21.09
CA GLY A 63 8.12 20.24 -21.91
C GLY A 63 9.26 19.24 -21.77
N GLN A 64 9.06 18.12 -21.09
CA GLN A 64 10.10 17.11 -20.85
C GLN A 64 9.96 15.87 -21.78
N GLY A 65 9.10 15.94 -22.76
CA GLY A 65 8.94 14.92 -23.80
C GLY A 65 9.90 15.12 -24.97
N GLY A 66 9.48 14.68 -26.16
CA GLY A 66 10.26 14.81 -27.37
C GLY A 66 10.44 16.24 -27.83
N PRO A 67 11.52 16.55 -28.56
CA PRO A 67 11.77 17.89 -29.05
C PRO A 67 10.74 18.31 -30.10
N GLY A 68 10.43 19.61 -30.14
CA GLY A 68 9.58 20.17 -31.16
C GLY A 68 10.33 20.35 -32.49
N PHE A 69 9.58 20.60 -33.53
CA PHE A 69 10.09 20.79 -34.90
C PHE A 69 9.82 22.23 -35.35
N GLY A 70 10.77 22.79 -36.10
CA GLY A 70 10.61 24.13 -36.72
C GLY A 70 10.28 25.22 -35.71
N GLY A 71 10.91 25.22 -34.54
CA GLY A 71 10.64 26.17 -33.46
C GLY A 71 9.42 25.84 -32.62
N GLY A 72 8.81 24.68 -32.83
CA GLY A 72 7.68 24.18 -32.02
C GLY A 72 8.09 23.79 -30.61
N GLN A 73 7.10 23.67 -29.73
CA GLN A 73 7.31 23.31 -28.34
C GLN A 73 7.61 21.81 -28.20
N ALA A 74 8.42 21.48 -27.20
CA ALA A 74 8.63 20.09 -26.81
C ALA A 74 7.31 19.47 -26.32
N GLY A 75 7.19 18.15 -26.44
CA GLY A 75 6.10 17.40 -25.83
C GLY A 75 6.28 17.30 -24.32
N ASP A 76 5.40 16.55 -23.68
CA ASP A 76 5.42 16.34 -22.25
C ASP A 76 5.93 14.93 -21.92
N LEU A 77 6.42 14.75 -20.70
CA LEU A 77 6.70 13.44 -20.14
C LEU A 77 5.60 13.09 -19.13
N LEU A 78 4.97 11.95 -19.34
CA LEU A 78 3.92 11.43 -18.48
C LEU A 78 4.50 10.28 -17.67
N LEU A 79 4.47 10.41 -16.34
CA LEU A 79 4.98 9.40 -15.41
C LEU A 79 3.83 8.66 -14.76
N GLU A 80 3.67 7.37 -15.11
CA GLU A 80 2.70 6.51 -14.47
C GLU A 80 3.22 6.09 -13.10
N VAL A 81 2.42 6.31 -12.06
CA VAL A 81 2.79 6.08 -10.67
C VAL A 81 2.60 4.63 -10.29
N GLU A 82 3.63 4.06 -9.67
CA GLU A 82 3.58 2.80 -8.96
C GLU A 82 4.05 3.02 -7.52
N PHE A 83 3.50 2.29 -6.56
CA PHE A 83 3.99 2.32 -5.20
C PHE A 83 5.06 1.27 -4.98
N ALA A 84 6.13 1.66 -4.27
CA ALA A 84 7.09 0.70 -3.73
C ALA A 84 6.38 -0.24 -2.75
N PRO A 85 6.84 -1.51 -2.62
CA PRO A 85 6.29 -2.41 -1.62
C PRO A 85 6.35 -1.78 -0.23
N ASN A 86 5.25 -1.90 0.52
CA ASN A 86 5.15 -1.41 1.88
C ASN A 86 4.90 -2.59 2.81
N ARG A 87 5.57 -2.63 3.97
CA ARG A 87 5.49 -3.74 4.91
C ARG A 87 4.14 -3.85 5.62
N ILE A 88 3.42 -2.73 5.70
CA ILE A 88 2.20 -2.61 6.49
C ILE A 88 0.99 -2.45 5.58
N TYR A 89 1.07 -1.58 4.59
CA TYR A 89 -0.07 -1.17 3.78
C TYR A 89 -0.01 -1.73 2.38
N ARG A 90 -1.13 -2.27 1.90
CA ARG A 90 -1.32 -2.68 0.51
C ARG A 90 -2.38 -1.78 -0.13
N PRO A 91 -1.97 -0.81 -0.98
CA PRO A 91 -2.93 0.05 -1.66
C PRO A 91 -3.74 -0.71 -2.71
N GLU A 92 -5.00 -0.39 -2.80
CA GLU A 92 -5.91 -0.82 -3.85
C GLU A 92 -6.81 0.35 -4.21
N GLY A 93 -6.57 0.98 -5.37
CA GLY A 93 -7.21 2.25 -5.68
C GLY A 93 -6.88 3.30 -4.61
N ARG A 94 -7.88 3.84 -3.96
CA ARG A 94 -7.71 4.78 -2.84
C ARG A 94 -7.76 4.13 -1.47
N ASP A 95 -8.06 2.85 -1.41
CA ASP A 95 -8.15 2.13 -0.14
C ASP A 95 -6.81 1.50 0.23
N LEU A 96 -6.65 1.23 1.52
CA LEU A 96 -5.49 0.55 2.07
C LEU A 96 -5.94 -0.73 2.76
N HIS A 97 -5.20 -1.81 2.54
CA HIS A 97 -5.42 -3.08 3.23
C HIS A 97 -4.27 -3.34 4.19
N VAL A 98 -4.61 -3.71 5.42
CA VAL A 98 -3.66 -3.99 6.50
C VAL A 98 -4.03 -5.32 7.12
N THR A 99 -3.03 -6.16 7.38
CA THR A 99 -3.21 -7.34 8.21
C THR A 99 -3.02 -6.95 9.67
N LEU A 100 -4.04 -7.16 10.50
CA LEU A 100 -4.01 -6.84 11.93
C LEU A 100 -3.86 -8.11 12.75
N PRO A 101 -2.67 -8.41 13.29
CA PRO A 101 -2.50 -9.56 14.17
C PRO A 101 -3.17 -9.28 15.51
N VAL A 102 -3.89 -10.29 16.01
CA VAL A 102 -4.47 -10.28 17.35
C VAL A 102 -4.18 -11.60 18.04
N THR A 103 -4.25 -11.62 19.35
CA THR A 103 -4.12 -12.85 20.13
C THR A 103 -5.42 -13.65 20.11
N PRO A 104 -5.38 -14.96 20.40
CA PRO A 104 -6.59 -15.76 20.51
C PRO A 104 -7.59 -15.21 21.54
N TRP A 105 -7.11 -14.71 22.68
CA TRP A 105 -8.00 -14.16 23.71
C TRP A 105 -8.61 -12.82 23.31
N GLU A 106 -7.88 -11.97 22.57
CA GLU A 106 -8.45 -10.73 22.02
C GLU A 106 -9.56 -11.04 21.02
N ALA A 107 -9.35 -12.03 20.16
CA ALA A 107 -10.35 -12.43 19.18
C ALA A 107 -11.58 -13.07 19.83
N ALA A 108 -11.38 -13.97 20.81
CA ALA A 108 -12.47 -14.68 21.46
C ALA A 108 -13.29 -13.80 22.40
N LEU A 109 -12.64 -12.98 23.19
CA LEU A 109 -13.27 -12.18 24.24
C LEU A 109 -13.64 -10.77 23.80
N GLY A 110 -13.12 -10.33 22.65
CA GLY A 110 -13.19 -8.94 22.26
C GLY A 110 -12.13 -8.10 22.98
N ALA A 111 -11.66 -7.06 22.33
CA ALA A 111 -10.65 -6.16 22.89
C ALA A 111 -10.61 -4.84 22.11
N THR A 112 -10.08 -3.82 22.73
CA THR A 112 -9.65 -2.61 22.03
C THR A 112 -8.16 -2.72 21.82
N VAL A 113 -7.72 -2.66 20.55
CA VAL A 113 -6.32 -2.81 20.18
C VAL A 113 -5.85 -1.60 19.36
N LYS A 114 -4.56 -1.38 19.33
CA LYS A 114 -3.96 -0.32 18.50
C LYS A 114 -3.74 -0.85 17.09
N ALA A 115 -4.04 -0.01 16.11
CA ALA A 115 -3.77 -0.30 14.70
C ALA A 115 -3.03 0.88 14.06
N PRO A 116 -2.10 0.61 13.12
CA PRO A 116 -1.42 1.68 12.42
C PRO A 116 -2.30 2.24 11.30
N THR A 117 -2.20 3.54 11.09
CA THR A 117 -2.66 4.20 9.87
C THR A 117 -1.56 5.14 9.40
N PRO A 118 -1.52 5.53 8.12
CA PRO A 118 -0.53 6.49 7.66
C PRO A 118 -0.61 7.83 8.42
N GLY A 119 -1.80 8.19 8.92
CA GLY A 119 -2.01 9.40 9.72
C GLY A 119 -1.73 9.24 11.20
N GLY A 120 -1.32 8.06 11.66
CA GLY A 120 -1.01 7.79 13.06
C GLY A 120 -1.71 6.54 13.59
N ILE A 121 -1.44 6.24 14.86
CA ILE A 121 -2.01 5.08 15.55
C ILE A 121 -3.45 5.40 15.96
N VAL A 122 -4.35 4.46 15.72
CA VAL A 122 -5.76 4.54 16.16
C VAL A 122 -6.11 3.34 17.03
N GLU A 123 -7.14 3.49 17.85
CA GLU A 123 -7.72 2.38 18.61
C GLU A 123 -8.85 1.75 17.82
N VAL A 124 -8.88 0.42 17.80
CA VAL A 124 -9.86 -0.37 17.06
C VAL A 124 -10.53 -1.35 18.01
N SER A 125 -11.85 -1.43 17.93
CA SER A 125 -12.61 -2.42 18.68
C SER A 125 -12.67 -3.72 17.89
N VAL A 126 -12.11 -4.78 18.46
CA VAL A 126 -12.21 -6.15 17.94
C VAL A 126 -13.42 -6.78 18.61
N PRO A 127 -14.47 -7.14 17.85
CA PRO A 127 -15.66 -7.74 18.45
C PRO A 127 -15.38 -9.10 19.06
N GLU A 128 -16.13 -9.45 20.11
CA GLU A 128 -16.14 -10.76 20.70
C GLU A 128 -16.46 -11.83 19.65
N GLY A 129 -15.76 -12.95 19.69
CA GLY A 129 -15.97 -14.04 18.74
C GLY A 129 -15.44 -13.78 17.34
N THR A 130 -14.51 -12.85 17.19
CA THR A 130 -13.90 -12.56 15.90
C THR A 130 -13.11 -13.75 15.38
N GLN A 131 -13.33 -14.11 14.12
CA GLN A 131 -12.62 -15.17 13.44
C GLN A 131 -11.56 -14.62 12.50
N PRO A 132 -10.54 -15.43 12.13
CA PRO A 132 -9.54 -15.02 11.15
C PRO A 132 -10.19 -14.61 9.83
N GLY A 133 -9.64 -13.59 9.19
CA GLY A 133 -10.14 -13.08 7.91
C GLY A 133 -11.25 -12.06 8.02
N ARG A 134 -11.77 -11.80 9.22
CA ARG A 134 -12.73 -10.73 9.43
C ARG A 134 -12.11 -9.38 9.07
N LYS A 135 -12.85 -8.57 8.36
CA LYS A 135 -12.41 -7.22 7.97
C LYS A 135 -13.09 -6.16 8.84
N LEU A 136 -12.30 -5.23 9.33
CA LEU A 136 -12.75 -4.06 10.06
C LEU A 136 -12.43 -2.83 9.22
N ARG A 137 -13.43 -1.98 8.95
CA ARG A 137 -13.28 -0.78 8.14
C ARG A 137 -12.94 0.41 9.01
N LEU A 138 -11.91 1.14 8.62
CA LEU A 138 -11.56 2.45 9.17
C LEU A 138 -11.89 3.52 8.12
N LYS A 139 -13.04 4.13 8.25
CA LYS A 139 -13.52 5.12 7.30
C LYS A 139 -12.58 6.33 7.21
N GLY A 140 -12.23 6.70 5.98
CA GLY A 140 -11.42 7.89 5.72
C GLY A 140 -9.93 7.73 6.03
N ARG A 141 -9.46 6.51 6.34
CA ARG A 141 -8.06 6.25 6.69
C ARG A 141 -7.23 5.63 5.55
N GLY A 142 -7.76 5.67 4.33
CA GLY A 142 -7.04 5.32 3.13
C GLY A 142 -6.23 6.48 2.55
N ILE A 143 -6.01 6.44 1.24
CA ILE A 143 -5.30 7.51 0.54
C ILE A 143 -6.14 8.79 0.57
N PRO A 144 -5.52 9.95 0.87
CA PRO A 144 -6.24 11.22 0.93
C PRO A 144 -6.96 11.55 -0.38
N GLY A 145 -8.07 12.22 -0.27
CA GLY A 145 -8.87 12.63 -1.42
C GLY A 145 -10.19 13.22 -0.97
N ASP A 146 -11.05 13.51 -1.94
CA ASP A 146 -12.41 14.02 -1.69
C ASP A 146 -13.42 13.16 -2.48
N PRO A 147 -13.92 12.08 -1.84
CA PRO A 147 -13.62 11.61 -0.50
C PRO A 147 -12.28 10.87 -0.40
N ALA A 148 -11.71 10.84 0.81
CA ALA A 148 -10.57 9.97 1.10
C ALA A 148 -10.98 8.51 0.98
N GLY A 149 -10.01 7.63 0.69
CA GLY A 149 -10.23 6.19 0.76
C GLY A 149 -10.36 5.70 2.20
N ASP A 150 -10.60 4.41 2.36
CA ASP A 150 -10.74 3.75 3.65
C ASP A 150 -9.58 2.79 3.89
N ALA A 151 -9.33 2.45 5.15
CA ALA A 151 -8.44 1.35 5.49
C ALA A 151 -9.27 0.15 5.92
N TYR A 152 -8.88 -1.03 5.44
CA TYR A 152 -9.50 -2.29 5.81
C TYR A 152 -8.50 -3.15 6.55
N LEU A 153 -8.83 -3.50 7.79
CA LEU A 153 -8.00 -4.34 8.64
C LEU A 153 -8.50 -5.76 8.54
N THR A 154 -7.68 -6.67 8.05
CA THR A 154 -8.01 -8.10 8.02
C THR A 154 -7.40 -8.76 9.24
N ILE A 155 -8.24 -9.37 10.08
CA ILE A 155 -7.81 -10.01 11.31
C ILE A 155 -7.03 -11.28 10.99
N GLU A 156 -5.85 -11.38 11.59
CA GLU A 156 -5.03 -12.57 11.67
C GLU A 156 -4.90 -12.96 13.15
N ILE A 157 -5.18 -14.20 13.50
CA ILE A 157 -5.01 -14.66 14.88
C ILE A 157 -3.65 -15.34 14.99
N VAL A 158 -2.80 -14.79 15.87
CA VAL A 158 -1.44 -15.27 16.07
C VAL A 158 -1.37 -16.04 17.38
N THR A 159 -0.92 -17.29 17.29
CA THR A 159 -0.75 -18.16 18.44
C THR A 159 0.51 -17.76 19.21
N PRO A 160 0.41 -17.43 20.52
CA PRO A 160 1.61 -17.21 21.32
C PRO A 160 2.50 -18.46 21.35
N PRO A 161 3.84 -18.31 21.38
CA PRO A 161 4.74 -19.47 21.41
C PRO A 161 4.65 -20.22 22.74
N ALA A 162 4.79 -21.54 22.67
CA ALA A 162 4.90 -22.39 23.87
C ALA A 162 6.37 -22.64 24.21
N ASP A 163 7.13 -21.57 24.41
CA ASP A 163 8.59 -21.58 24.55
C ASP A 163 9.08 -21.56 26.02
N THR A 164 8.15 -21.62 26.96
CA THR A 164 8.45 -21.75 28.40
C THR A 164 7.66 -22.90 29.00
N PRO A 165 8.10 -23.49 30.11
CA PRO A 165 7.31 -24.55 30.82
C PRO A 165 5.90 -24.04 31.19
N ARG A 166 5.78 -22.80 31.63
CA ARG A 166 4.47 -22.25 31.99
C ARG A 166 3.56 -22.04 30.78
N ALA A 167 4.08 -21.56 29.67
CA ALA A 167 3.29 -21.42 28.45
C ALA A 167 2.77 -22.76 27.94
N ARG A 168 3.60 -23.79 27.98
CA ARG A 168 3.19 -25.17 27.63
C ARG A 168 2.08 -25.66 28.54
N GLU A 169 2.22 -25.46 29.83
CA GLU A 169 1.22 -25.85 30.83
C GLU A 169 -0.14 -25.20 30.59
N ILE A 170 -0.14 -23.92 30.21
CA ILE A 170 -1.36 -23.17 29.87
C ILE A 170 -2.01 -23.77 28.62
N TYR A 171 -1.24 -24.09 27.60
CA TYR A 171 -1.77 -24.70 26.37
C TYR A 171 -2.33 -26.11 26.64
N GLU A 172 -1.63 -26.90 27.45
CA GLU A 172 -2.09 -28.24 27.83
C GLU A 172 -3.41 -28.18 28.63
N SER A 173 -3.53 -27.21 29.52
CA SER A 173 -4.76 -26.95 30.28
C SER A 173 -5.90 -26.55 29.33
N MET A 174 -5.65 -25.66 28.40
CA MET A 174 -6.64 -25.24 27.42
C MET A 174 -7.12 -26.41 26.56
N ALA A 175 -6.21 -27.27 26.12
CA ALA A 175 -6.56 -28.46 25.34
C ALA A 175 -7.46 -29.43 26.12
N ARG A 176 -7.22 -29.59 27.43
CA ARG A 176 -8.03 -30.46 28.28
C ARG A 176 -9.40 -29.88 28.61
N GLU A 177 -9.44 -28.59 28.91
CA GLU A 177 -10.65 -27.92 29.42
C GLU A 177 -11.55 -27.39 28.34
N MET A 178 -11.02 -27.18 27.13
CA MET A 178 -11.74 -26.64 26.00
C MET A 178 -11.65 -27.59 24.80
N PRO A 179 -12.21 -28.80 24.88
CA PRO A 179 -12.15 -29.73 23.74
C PRO A 179 -12.84 -29.11 22.52
N PHE A 180 -12.14 -29.15 21.43
CA PHE A 180 -12.59 -28.51 20.21
C PHE A 180 -12.01 -29.23 18.98
N ASP A 181 -12.87 -29.58 18.04
CA ASP A 181 -12.46 -30.21 16.78
C ASP A 181 -12.49 -29.18 15.64
N PRO A 182 -11.32 -28.57 15.29
CA PRO A 182 -11.27 -27.58 14.24
C PRO A 182 -11.43 -28.16 12.83
N ARG A 183 -11.32 -29.47 12.66
CA ARG A 183 -11.40 -30.17 11.38
C ARG A 183 -12.72 -30.93 11.17
N ARG A 184 -13.70 -30.65 12.01
CA ARG A 184 -14.99 -31.36 11.98
C ARG A 184 -15.65 -31.29 10.60
N ALA A 185 -15.63 -30.13 9.97
CA ALA A 185 -16.22 -29.94 8.66
C ALA A 185 -15.48 -30.69 7.53
N LEU A 186 -14.27 -31.13 7.79
CA LEU A 186 -13.47 -31.90 6.84
C LEU A 186 -13.71 -33.41 6.95
N GLY A 187 -14.42 -33.88 7.98
CA GLY A 187 -14.73 -35.29 8.18
C GLY A 187 -13.55 -36.19 8.57
N VAL A 188 -12.49 -35.58 9.11
CA VAL A 188 -11.28 -36.31 9.59
C VAL A 188 -11.10 -36.18 11.08
#